data_629136de77d2570d33b0bedf68f0c601
#
_entry.id   629136de77d2570d33b0bedf68f0c601
#
_cell.length_a   1.000
_cell.length_b   1.000
_cell.length_c   1.000
_cell.angle_alpha   90.00
_cell.angle_beta   90.00
_cell.angle_gamma   90.00
#
_symmetry.space_group_name_H-M   'P 1'
#
loop_
_entity.id
_entity.type
_entity.pdbx_description
1 polymer ?
#
loop_
_entity_poly.entity_id
_entity_poly.type
_entity_poly.pdbx_seq_one_letter_code
_entity_poly.pdbx_strand_id
1 'polypeptide(L)'
;MASGIEVPEGVEGDYYRPQQGVPHGQVRSCTYYSEAKKEFRRCMVYTPAEYETKVKKRYPVLYLQHGMGEDETGWSAQGCMQHIMDNLIASGQCVPMLVVMDSGDVKAPFIPRKGKDVNEERALYGASFYRVMLEDLIPMIDRTFRTYTCLLYTSD
;
A
#
# COMPACT_ATOMS: atom_id res chain seq x y z
N MET A 1 -13.74 -11.60 -8.71
CA MET A 1 -14.41 -11.23 -7.43
C MET A 1 -14.18 -12.36 -6.45
N ALA A 2 -13.49 -12.10 -5.35
CA ALA A 2 -13.42 -13.06 -4.25
C ALA A 2 -14.67 -12.89 -3.40
N SER A 3 -15.33 -14.00 -3.04
CA SER A 3 -16.46 -14.01 -2.10
C SER A 3 -15.90 -14.37 -0.74
N GLY A 4 -16.05 -13.48 0.24
CA GLY A 4 -15.68 -13.73 1.62
C GLY A 4 -16.91 -13.89 2.50
N ILE A 5 -16.83 -14.76 3.49
CA ILE A 5 -17.79 -14.83 4.59
C ILE A 5 -17.07 -14.32 5.82
N GLU A 6 -17.59 -13.25 6.41
CA GLU A 6 -17.08 -12.76 7.69
C GLU A 6 -17.78 -13.50 8.82
N VAL A 7 -17.00 -14.18 9.66
CA VAL A 7 -17.49 -14.80 10.89
C VAL A 7 -17.21 -13.82 12.03
N PRO A 8 -18.22 -13.37 12.80
CA PRO A 8 -18.00 -12.45 13.91
C PRO A 8 -17.09 -13.06 14.98
N GLU A 9 -15.97 -12.41 15.29
CA GLU A 9 -14.95 -12.86 16.24
C GLU A 9 -15.05 -12.18 17.61
N GLY A 10 -16.21 -11.66 18.01
CA GLY A 10 -16.36 -10.97 19.29
C GLY A 10 -15.36 -9.81 19.45
N VAL A 11 -14.85 -9.57 20.64
CA VAL A 11 -13.88 -8.50 20.94
C VAL A 11 -12.50 -8.73 20.32
N GLU A 12 -12.14 -9.97 20.00
CA GLU A 12 -10.85 -10.29 19.35
C GLU A 12 -10.76 -9.72 17.92
N GLY A 13 -11.91 -9.50 17.26
CA GLY A 13 -11.99 -8.87 15.94
C GLY A 13 -12.03 -7.34 15.96
N ASP A 14 -12.04 -6.70 17.12
CA ASP A 14 -12.20 -5.25 17.22
C ASP A 14 -11.03 -4.46 16.62
N TYR A 15 -9.85 -5.06 16.51
CA TYR A 15 -8.67 -4.41 15.95
C TYR A 15 -8.83 -3.99 14.48
N TYR A 16 -9.64 -4.72 13.69
CA TYR A 16 -9.88 -4.44 12.26
C TYR A 16 -11.24 -3.80 11.98
N ARG A 17 -12.07 -3.56 13.01
CA ARG A 17 -13.37 -2.91 12.89
C ARG A 17 -13.28 -1.43 13.22
N PRO A 18 -14.13 -0.58 12.61
CA PRO A 18 -14.21 0.82 13.03
C PRO A 18 -14.71 0.91 14.46
N GLN A 19 -14.01 1.67 15.31
CA GLN A 19 -14.32 1.84 16.71
C GLN A 19 -14.96 3.21 16.96
N GLN A 20 -16.00 3.26 17.81
CA GLN A 20 -16.62 4.51 18.20
C GLN A 20 -15.62 5.40 18.94
N GLY A 21 -15.52 6.66 18.54
CA GLY A 21 -14.61 7.64 19.16
C GLY A 21 -13.18 7.59 18.64
N VAL A 22 -12.85 6.65 17.76
CA VAL A 22 -11.56 6.61 17.06
C VAL A 22 -11.64 7.51 15.82
N PRO A 23 -10.73 8.51 15.67
CA PRO A 23 -10.67 9.32 14.46
C PRO A 23 -10.26 8.46 13.26
N HIS A 24 -11.00 8.59 12.15
CA HIS A 24 -10.74 7.80 10.95
C HIS A 24 -9.91 8.56 9.92
N GLY A 25 -8.92 7.87 9.34
CA GLY A 25 -8.16 8.31 8.19
C GLY A 25 -8.94 8.15 6.88
N GLN A 26 -8.30 8.42 5.77
CA GLN A 26 -8.90 8.33 4.44
C GLN A 26 -8.06 7.44 3.54
N VAL A 27 -8.74 6.61 2.73
CA VAL A 27 -8.11 5.87 1.62
C VAL A 27 -8.42 6.60 0.32
N ARG A 28 -7.38 7.06 -0.37
CA ARG A 28 -7.46 7.87 -1.59
C ARG A 28 -7.00 7.06 -2.78
N SER A 29 -7.74 7.11 -3.87
CA SER A 29 -7.31 6.57 -5.15
C SER A 29 -6.49 7.61 -5.89
N CYS A 30 -5.26 7.28 -6.25
CA CYS A 30 -4.33 8.14 -6.97
C CYS A 30 -3.95 7.48 -8.29
N THR A 31 -4.10 8.24 -9.39
CA THR A 31 -3.65 7.81 -10.72
C THR A 31 -2.33 8.49 -11.04
N TYR A 32 -1.36 7.72 -11.53
CA TYR A 32 -0.07 8.23 -11.98
C TYR A 32 0.35 7.58 -13.29
N TYR A 33 1.22 8.24 -14.04
CA TYR A 33 1.81 7.67 -15.24
C TYR A 33 3.15 7.01 -14.88
N SER A 34 3.30 5.73 -15.24
CA SER A 34 4.56 5.00 -15.06
C SER A 34 5.39 5.12 -16.34
N GLU A 35 6.53 5.78 -16.24
CA GLU A 35 7.52 5.86 -17.33
C GLU A 35 8.17 4.50 -17.61
N ALA A 36 8.40 3.71 -16.55
CA ALA A 36 8.95 2.36 -16.66
C ALA A 36 8.05 1.42 -17.45
N LYS A 37 6.71 1.60 -17.35
CA LYS A 37 5.71 0.74 -18.01
C LYS A 37 5.02 1.39 -19.20
N LYS A 38 5.19 2.71 -19.41
CA LYS A 38 4.51 3.50 -20.45
C LYS A 38 2.99 3.39 -20.38
N GLU A 39 2.43 3.44 -19.16
CA GLU A 39 0.98 3.35 -18.95
C GLU A 39 0.55 4.11 -17.69
N PHE A 40 -0.74 4.44 -17.64
CA PHE A 40 -1.35 4.93 -16.41
C PHE A 40 -1.57 3.78 -15.43
N ARG A 41 -1.21 4.03 -14.18
CA ARG A 41 -1.38 3.11 -13.05
C ARG A 41 -2.17 3.79 -11.95
N ARG A 42 -2.70 2.99 -11.05
CA ARG A 42 -3.45 3.45 -9.87
C ARG A 42 -2.82 2.87 -8.63
N CYS A 43 -2.70 3.69 -7.60
CA CYS A 43 -2.40 3.25 -6.25
C CYS A 43 -3.46 3.76 -5.27
N MET A 44 -3.60 3.09 -4.13
CA MET A 44 -4.41 3.53 -3.01
C MET A 44 -3.48 4.06 -1.91
N VAL A 45 -3.84 5.21 -1.33
CA VAL A 45 -3.03 5.86 -0.30
C VAL A 45 -3.90 6.12 0.94
N TYR A 46 -3.57 5.46 2.05
CA TYR A 46 -4.14 5.80 3.33
C TYR A 46 -3.42 7.02 3.91
N THR A 47 -4.19 7.98 4.40
CA THR A 47 -3.70 9.14 5.15
C THR A 47 -4.34 9.13 6.54
N PRO A 48 -3.56 9.32 7.64
CA PRO A 48 -4.12 9.28 9.00
C PRO A 48 -5.09 10.44 9.25
N ALA A 49 -5.98 10.29 10.22
CA ALA A 49 -7.05 11.26 10.51
C ALA A 49 -6.54 12.70 10.69
N GLU A 50 -5.35 12.87 11.28
CA GLU A 50 -4.74 14.19 11.49
C GLU A 50 -4.12 14.83 10.24
N TYR A 51 -4.06 14.10 9.11
CA TYR A 51 -3.35 14.55 7.92
C TYR A 51 -3.82 15.91 7.42
N GLU A 52 -5.13 16.16 7.38
CA GLU A 52 -5.68 17.42 6.87
C GLU A 52 -5.52 18.58 7.86
N THR A 53 -5.46 18.29 9.14
CA THR A 53 -5.37 19.33 10.18
C THR A 53 -3.92 19.71 10.52
N LYS A 54 -3.00 18.77 10.50
CA LYS A 54 -1.58 18.99 10.78
C LYS A 54 -0.78 19.25 9.49
N VAL A 55 -1.10 20.34 8.80
CA VAL A 55 -0.62 20.67 7.45
C VAL A 55 0.91 20.80 7.31
N LYS A 56 1.63 21.04 8.41
CA LYS A 56 3.11 21.14 8.41
C LYS A 56 3.81 19.81 8.76
N LYS A 57 3.04 18.83 9.24
CA LYS A 57 3.61 17.52 9.64
C LYS A 57 3.93 16.68 8.42
N ARG A 58 5.09 16.02 8.46
CA ARG A 58 5.50 14.98 7.51
C ARG A 58 5.33 13.62 8.15
N TYR A 59 5.21 12.61 7.32
CA TYR A 59 4.84 11.26 7.75
C TYR A 59 5.80 10.23 7.15
N PRO A 60 6.15 9.17 7.90
CA PRO A 60 6.78 8.00 7.31
C PRO A 60 5.78 7.32 6.36
N VAL A 61 6.29 6.55 5.41
CA VAL A 61 5.50 5.83 4.41
C VAL A 61 5.77 4.34 4.51
N LEU A 62 4.69 3.57 4.64
CA LEU A 62 4.71 2.12 4.48
C LEU A 62 4.22 1.79 3.06
N TYR A 63 5.03 1.11 2.27
CA TYR A 63 4.63 0.53 0.99
C TYR A 63 4.17 -0.90 1.22
N LEU A 64 2.87 -1.15 1.05
CA LEU A 64 2.21 -2.41 1.38
C LEU A 64 1.78 -3.13 0.11
N GLN A 65 2.47 -4.22 -0.22
CA GLN A 65 2.18 -5.01 -1.41
C GLN A 65 1.11 -6.07 -1.12
N HIS A 66 0.16 -6.21 -2.03
CA HIS A 66 -0.87 -7.24 -1.98
C HIS A 66 -0.36 -8.64 -2.35
N GLY A 67 -1.17 -9.67 -2.10
CA GLY A 67 -0.89 -11.05 -2.48
C GLY A 67 -1.11 -11.34 -3.96
N MET A 68 -0.71 -12.55 -4.38
CA MET A 68 -0.89 -13.00 -5.76
C MET A 68 -2.38 -13.10 -6.12
N GLY A 69 -2.76 -12.51 -7.26
CA GLY A 69 -4.16 -12.52 -7.73
C GLY A 69 -5.04 -11.42 -7.17
N GLU A 70 -4.49 -10.53 -6.37
CA GLU A 70 -5.14 -9.32 -5.86
C GLU A 70 -4.67 -8.08 -6.64
N ASP A 71 -5.14 -6.91 -6.22
CA ASP A 71 -4.76 -5.62 -6.76
C ASP A 71 -4.53 -4.58 -5.63
N GLU A 72 -4.32 -3.32 -5.98
CA GLU A 72 -4.06 -2.23 -5.05
C GLU A 72 -5.19 -1.98 -4.03
N THR A 73 -6.37 -2.57 -4.22
CA THR A 73 -7.51 -2.43 -3.31
C THR A 73 -7.60 -3.53 -2.25
N GLY A 74 -6.88 -4.64 -2.41
CA GLY A 74 -7.00 -5.84 -1.58
C GLY A 74 -6.87 -5.56 -0.08
N TRP A 75 -5.85 -4.83 0.32
CA TRP A 75 -5.64 -4.50 1.73
C TRP A 75 -6.71 -3.58 2.33
N SER A 76 -7.27 -2.67 1.55
CA SER A 76 -8.32 -1.78 2.03
C SER A 76 -9.71 -2.43 1.97
N ALA A 77 -10.00 -3.20 0.92
CA ALA A 77 -11.32 -3.79 0.71
C ALA A 77 -11.55 -5.08 1.51
N GLN A 78 -10.52 -5.91 1.65
CA GLN A 78 -10.61 -7.21 2.34
C GLN A 78 -9.85 -7.19 3.68
N GLY A 79 -8.67 -6.59 3.72
CA GLY A 79 -7.81 -6.56 4.90
C GLY A 79 -8.18 -5.51 5.94
N CYS A 80 -9.16 -4.63 5.67
CA CYS A 80 -9.59 -3.56 6.58
C CYS A 80 -8.44 -2.70 7.12
N MET A 81 -7.35 -2.58 6.35
CA MET A 81 -6.09 -1.94 6.75
C MET A 81 -6.31 -0.54 7.35
N GLN A 82 -7.23 0.25 6.79
CA GLN A 82 -7.54 1.59 7.28
C GLN A 82 -8.04 1.57 8.72
N HIS A 83 -8.88 0.62 9.10
CA HIS A 83 -9.39 0.51 10.48
C HIS A 83 -8.33 0.01 11.45
N ILE A 84 -7.48 -0.92 11.00
CA ILE A 84 -6.33 -1.38 11.77
C ILE A 84 -5.41 -0.20 12.07
N MET A 85 -5.08 0.61 11.07
CA MET A 85 -4.23 1.78 11.23
C MET A 85 -4.85 2.82 12.15
N ASP A 86 -6.14 3.13 11.98
CA ASP A 86 -6.86 4.08 12.83
C ASP A 86 -6.82 3.65 14.30
N ASN A 87 -7.13 2.38 14.59
CA ASN A 87 -7.13 1.83 15.94
C ASN A 87 -5.74 1.83 16.58
N LEU A 88 -4.71 1.40 15.84
CA LEU A 88 -3.33 1.38 16.32
C LEU A 88 -2.77 2.79 16.57
N ILE A 89 -3.09 3.76 15.71
CA ILE A 89 -2.67 5.14 15.90
C ILE A 89 -3.38 5.76 17.09
N ALA A 90 -4.69 5.55 17.24
CA ALA A 90 -5.47 6.09 18.35
C ALA A 90 -5.04 5.52 19.70
N SER A 91 -4.65 4.24 19.76
CA SER A 91 -4.13 3.59 20.97
C SER A 91 -2.66 3.89 21.25
N GLY A 92 -1.98 4.65 20.40
CA GLY A 92 -0.54 4.96 20.54
C GLY A 92 0.40 3.80 20.27
N GLN A 93 -0.09 2.69 19.70
CA GLN A 93 0.72 1.52 19.35
C GLN A 93 1.44 1.68 17.99
N CYS A 94 1.02 2.65 17.19
CA CYS A 94 1.63 2.98 15.91
C CYS A 94 1.75 4.49 15.76
N VAL A 95 2.86 4.94 15.17
CA VAL A 95 2.99 6.34 14.78
C VAL A 95 2.10 6.63 13.57
N PRO A 96 1.51 7.84 13.47
CA PRO A 96 0.79 8.25 12.27
C PRO A 96 1.69 8.16 11.04
N MET A 97 1.26 7.41 10.02
CA MET A 97 2.00 7.19 8.78
C MET A 97 1.06 7.15 7.57
N LEU A 98 1.63 7.28 6.38
CA LEU A 98 0.95 6.96 5.13
C LEU A 98 1.11 5.48 4.83
N VAL A 99 0.09 4.86 4.23
CA VAL A 99 0.22 3.50 3.68
C VAL A 99 -0.12 3.56 2.20
N VAL A 100 0.84 3.16 1.37
CA VAL A 100 0.71 3.16 -0.09
C VAL A 100 0.59 1.72 -0.57
N MET A 101 -0.48 1.45 -1.31
CA MET A 101 -0.80 0.16 -1.89
C MET A 101 -0.84 0.32 -3.40
N ASP A 102 0.09 -0.29 -4.11
CA ASP A 102 0.15 -0.28 -5.58
C ASP A 102 -0.12 -1.68 -6.14
N SER A 103 -0.54 -1.73 -7.40
CA SER A 103 -0.69 -3.01 -8.07
C SER A 103 0.66 -3.66 -8.36
N GLY A 104 0.81 -4.92 -7.97
CA GLY A 104 1.98 -5.74 -8.33
C GLY A 104 1.99 -6.20 -9.78
N ASP A 105 0.94 -5.91 -10.57
CA ASP A 105 0.92 -6.24 -12.00
C ASP A 105 1.84 -5.32 -12.77
N VAL A 106 2.98 -5.85 -13.14
CA VAL A 106 4.00 -5.15 -13.96
C VAL A 106 4.11 -5.73 -15.37
N LYS A 107 3.10 -6.49 -15.81
CA LYS A 107 3.05 -7.17 -17.12
C LYS A 107 4.25 -8.08 -17.37
N ALA A 108 4.91 -8.52 -16.31
CA ALA A 108 5.91 -9.57 -16.36
C ALA A 108 5.33 -10.80 -15.63
N PRO A 109 5.51 -12.01 -16.13
CA PRO A 109 4.86 -13.18 -15.54
C PRO A 109 5.44 -13.47 -14.15
N PHE A 110 4.62 -13.38 -13.12
CA PHE A 110 4.98 -13.84 -11.78
C PHE A 110 5.06 -15.38 -11.74
N ILE A 111 4.14 -16.05 -12.44
CA ILE A 111 4.19 -17.51 -12.66
C ILE A 111 4.94 -17.76 -13.96
N PRO A 112 6.05 -18.50 -13.94
CA PRO A 112 6.84 -18.76 -15.13
C PRO A 112 6.02 -19.40 -16.26
N ARG A 113 6.20 -18.87 -17.46
CA ARG A 113 5.54 -19.43 -18.65
C ARG A 113 6.10 -20.83 -18.95
N LYS A 114 5.23 -21.72 -19.43
CA LYS A 114 5.64 -23.09 -19.78
C LYS A 114 6.82 -23.09 -20.76
N GLY A 115 7.89 -23.78 -20.40
CA GLY A 115 9.10 -23.91 -21.21
C GLY A 115 10.09 -22.76 -21.11
N LYS A 116 9.89 -21.81 -20.16
CA LYS A 116 10.85 -20.75 -19.83
C LYS A 116 11.59 -21.07 -18.54
N ASP A 117 12.79 -20.52 -18.40
CA ASP A 117 13.54 -20.64 -17.15
C ASP A 117 12.85 -19.85 -16.04
N VAL A 118 12.62 -20.52 -14.91
CA VAL A 118 11.91 -19.96 -13.74
C VAL A 118 12.66 -18.77 -13.13
N ASN A 119 13.99 -18.86 -13.09
CA ASN A 119 14.81 -17.84 -12.46
C ASN A 119 14.90 -16.59 -13.33
N GLU A 120 14.99 -16.77 -14.66
CA GLU A 120 14.97 -15.65 -15.61
C GLU A 120 13.64 -14.88 -15.54
N GLU A 121 12.50 -15.57 -15.51
CA GLU A 121 11.20 -14.91 -15.44
C GLU A 121 10.94 -14.22 -14.09
N ARG A 122 11.38 -14.81 -12.98
CA ARG A 122 11.33 -14.16 -11.66
C ARG A 122 12.22 -12.94 -11.58
N ALA A 123 13.41 -13.00 -12.15
CA ALA A 123 14.32 -11.86 -12.24
C ALA A 123 13.71 -10.73 -13.07
N LEU A 124 13.06 -11.06 -14.19
CA LEU A 124 12.37 -10.09 -15.03
C LEU A 124 11.20 -9.40 -14.30
N TYR A 125 10.38 -10.19 -13.56
CA TYR A 125 9.32 -9.63 -12.73
C TYR A 125 9.89 -8.68 -11.67
N GLY A 126 10.88 -9.14 -10.92
CA GLY A 126 11.52 -8.34 -9.87
C GLY A 126 12.10 -7.04 -10.43
N ALA A 127 12.87 -7.11 -11.50
CA ALA A 127 13.43 -5.92 -12.13
C ALA A 127 12.36 -4.94 -12.61
N SER A 128 11.27 -5.43 -13.19
CA SER A 128 10.14 -4.59 -13.63
C SER A 128 9.42 -3.95 -12.45
N PHE A 129 9.18 -4.70 -11.37
CA PHE A 129 8.54 -4.21 -10.16
C PHE A 129 9.38 -3.14 -9.47
N TYR A 130 10.68 -3.40 -9.27
CA TYR A 130 11.60 -2.42 -8.66
C TYR A 130 11.68 -1.11 -9.44
N ARG A 131 11.68 -1.17 -10.76
CA ARG A 131 11.67 0.03 -11.59
C ARG A 131 10.42 0.87 -11.37
N VAL A 132 9.24 0.25 -11.38
CA VAL A 132 7.98 0.97 -11.09
C VAL A 132 8.02 1.60 -9.70
N MET A 133 8.46 0.85 -8.69
CA MET A 133 8.53 1.35 -7.31
C MET A 133 9.50 2.52 -7.17
N LEU A 134 10.74 2.36 -7.63
CA LEU A 134 11.83 3.31 -7.36
C LEU A 134 11.85 4.50 -8.33
N GLU A 135 11.47 4.29 -9.59
CA GLU A 135 11.55 5.33 -10.61
C GLU A 135 10.24 6.13 -10.72
N ASP A 136 9.09 5.52 -10.44
CA ASP A 136 7.78 6.14 -10.67
C ASP A 136 6.99 6.38 -9.38
N LEU A 137 6.66 5.32 -8.62
CA LEU A 137 5.71 5.39 -7.50
C LEU A 137 6.26 6.23 -6.34
N ILE A 138 7.43 5.86 -5.80
CA ILE A 138 8.02 6.55 -4.64
C ILE A 138 8.25 8.05 -4.93
N PRO A 139 8.86 8.44 -6.05
CA PRO A 139 8.99 9.85 -6.40
C PRO A 139 7.65 10.58 -6.57
N MET A 140 6.62 9.91 -7.08
CA MET A 140 5.29 10.49 -7.20
C MET A 140 4.67 10.72 -5.82
N ILE A 141 4.74 9.75 -4.91
CA ILE A 141 4.24 9.88 -3.53
C ILE A 141 4.95 11.02 -2.80
N ASP A 142 6.27 11.11 -2.90
CA ASP A 142 7.05 12.17 -2.24
C ASP A 142 6.74 13.58 -2.77
N ARG A 143 6.40 13.70 -4.04
CA ARG A 143 5.96 14.99 -4.61
C ARG A 143 4.52 15.36 -4.24
N THR A 144 3.66 14.37 -4.03
CA THR A 144 2.21 14.57 -3.86
C THR A 144 1.82 14.68 -2.40
N PHE A 145 2.48 13.93 -1.53
CA PHE A 145 2.15 13.83 -0.11
C PHE A 145 3.27 14.37 0.79
N ARG A 146 2.92 14.70 2.01
CA ARG A 146 3.89 15.18 3.02
C ARG A 146 4.62 14.00 3.66
N THR A 147 5.65 13.51 2.99
CA THR A 147 6.49 12.39 3.40
C THR A 147 7.80 12.87 4.01
N TYR A 148 8.43 12.02 4.82
CA TYR A 148 9.86 12.15 5.06
C TYR A 148 10.60 11.68 3.81
N THR A 149 11.35 12.59 3.18
CA THR A 149 12.08 12.33 1.92
C THR A 149 13.35 11.51 2.10
N CYS A 150 13.62 10.99 3.27
CA CYS A 150 14.77 10.15 3.55
C CYS A 150 14.35 8.68 3.49
N LEU A 151 14.56 8.02 2.36
CA LEU A 151 14.71 6.57 2.31
C LEU A 151 16.00 6.23 3.06
N LEU A 152 15.91 6.02 4.35
CA LEU A 152 16.95 5.32 5.09
C LEU A 152 16.90 3.86 4.63
N TYR A 153 17.62 3.55 3.56
CA TYR A 153 18.09 2.20 3.35
C TYR A 153 19.14 1.92 4.43
N THR A 154 18.69 1.37 5.54
CA THR A 154 19.60 0.61 6.40
C THR A 154 19.71 -0.77 5.79
N SER A 155 20.66 -0.96 4.88
CA SER A 155 21.20 -2.28 4.61
C SER A 155 22.16 -2.60 5.73
N ASP A 156 21.77 -3.40 6.69
CA ASP A 156 22.66 -4.22 7.50
C ASP A 156 22.76 -5.60 6.87
#